data_c6c82a2b403f5971ae945b4495e8d8bb
#
_entry.id   c6c82a2b403f5971ae945b4495e8d8bb
#
_cell.length_a   1.000
_cell.length_b   1.000
_cell.length_c   1.000
_cell.angle_alpha   90.00
_cell.angle_beta   90.00
_cell.angle_gamma   90.00
#
_symmetry.space_group_name_H-M   'P 1'
#
loop_
_entity.id
_entity.type
_entity.pdbx_description
1 polymer ?
#
loop_
_entity_poly.entity_id
_entity_poly.type
_entity_poly.pdbx_seq_one_letter_code
_entity_poly.pdbx_strand_id
1 'polypeptide(L)'
;MKTALLAEGLNEENATSCSYAPTSQACAPYVNKAQNTINANRNGTAHPLGGRDRLRSYPGNRYQAAHTLFYGTELRWNFDTSTEVLDWYFFSDVLQALQATVFWEQGSVSEEAQDLGKITRSSYGGGLCLVGGSGNTYRFEISTGEEGAEMIVMFQYPWRGEM
;
A
#
# COMPACT_ATOMS: atom_id res chain seq x y z
N MET A 1 -5.96 -17.75 3.62
CA MET A 1 -4.82 -18.67 3.78
C MET A 1 -3.57 -18.17 3.06
N LYS A 2 -3.55 -18.01 1.72
CA LYS A 2 -2.36 -17.55 0.97
C LYS A 2 -1.76 -16.26 1.54
N THR A 3 -2.58 -15.24 1.81
CA THR A 3 -2.13 -13.96 2.36
C THR A 3 -1.47 -14.10 3.74
N ALA A 4 -2.03 -14.96 4.59
CA ALA A 4 -1.46 -15.23 5.89
C ALA A 4 -0.14 -16.01 5.81
N LEU A 5 0.00 -16.93 4.85
CA LEU A 5 1.25 -17.65 4.59
C LEU A 5 2.35 -16.71 4.08
N LEU A 6 2.01 -15.71 3.27
CA LEU A 6 2.94 -14.66 2.85
C LEU A 6 3.39 -13.79 4.02
N ALA A 7 2.51 -13.51 4.97
CA ALA A 7 2.85 -12.77 6.19
C ALA A 7 3.89 -13.53 7.05
N GLU A 8 3.84 -14.85 7.03
CA GLU A 8 4.82 -15.72 7.71
C GLU A 8 6.15 -15.90 6.93
N GLY A 9 6.34 -15.18 5.85
CA GLY A 9 7.61 -15.13 5.12
C GLY A 9 7.77 -16.15 4.01
N LEU A 10 6.72 -16.88 3.62
CA LEU A 10 6.77 -17.73 2.44
C LEU A 10 6.78 -16.87 1.17
N ASN A 11 7.52 -17.32 0.16
CA ASN A 11 7.41 -16.74 -1.17
C ASN A 11 6.04 -17.08 -1.80
N GLU A 12 5.69 -16.41 -2.88
CA GLU A 12 4.36 -16.54 -3.49
C GLU A 12 4.06 -17.96 -4.00
N GLU A 13 5.06 -18.62 -4.57
CA GLU A 13 4.94 -19.98 -5.10
C GLU A 13 4.66 -20.99 -3.98
N ASN A 14 5.45 -20.96 -2.90
CA ASN A 14 5.27 -21.84 -1.75
C ASN A 14 3.97 -21.53 -1.00
N ALA A 15 3.62 -20.25 -0.83
CA ALA A 15 2.35 -19.86 -0.22
C ALA A 15 1.15 -20.34 -1.04
N THR A 16 1.25 -20.34 -2.36
CA THR A 16 0.22 -20.87 -3.24
C THR A 16 0.13 -22.39 -3.10
N SER A 17 1.25 -23.11 -3.17
CA SER A 17 1.31 -24.56 -3.01
C SER A 17 0.74 -25.00 -1.66
N CYS A 18 1.13 -24.37 -0.57
CA CYS A 18 0.63 -24.66 0.77
C CYS A 18 -0.85 -24.29 0.96
N SER A 19 -1.37 -23.34 0.22
CA SER A 19 -2.81 -23.00 0.29
C SER A 19 -3.69 -24.08 -0.35
N TYR A 20 -3.19 -24.80 -1.36
CA TYR A 20 -3.90 -25.91 -2.03
C TYR A 20 -3.66 -27.24 -1.33
N ALA A 21 -2.51 -27.47 -0.74
CA ALA A 21 -2.16 -28.71 -0.03
C ALA A 21 -1.75 -28.45 1.43
N PRO A 22 -2.65 -27.98 2.29
CA PRO A 22 -2.33 -27.55 3.66
C PRO A 22 -1.87 -28.70 4.57
N THR A 23 -2.19 -29.94 4.22
CA THR A 23 -1.85 -31.14 4.99
C THR A 23 -0.44 -31.67 4.67
N SER A 24 0.26 -31.09 3.71
CA SER A 24 1.63 -31.44 3.40
C SER A 24 2.55 -31.23 4.63
N GLN A 25 3.38 -32.21 4.92
CA GLN A 25 4.32 -32.16 6.07
C GLN A 25 5.22 -30.92 6.01
N ALA A 26 5.63 -30.49 4.82
CA ALA A 26 6.44 -29.29 4.62
C ALA A 26 5.66 -27.99 4.92
N CYS A 27 4.33 -28.01 4.75
CA CYS A 27 3.47 -26.85 4.95
C CYS A 27 2.92 -26.73 6.38
N ALA A 28 2.84 -27.84 7.11
CA ALA A 28 2.18 -27.90 8.42
C ALA A 28 2.58 -26.79 9.42
N PRO A 29 3.87 -26.46 9.63
CA PRO A 29 4.25 -25.42 10.58
C PRO A 29 3.74 -24.02 10.18
N TYR A 30 3.69 -23.73 8.88
CA TYR A 30 3.22 -22.46 8.36
C TYR A 30 1.70 -22.39 8.33
N VAL A 31 1.02 -23.51 8.05
CA VAL A 31 -0.45 -23.58 7.99
C VAL A 31 -1.07 -23.30 9.35
N ASN A 32 -0.52 -23.86 10.42
CA ASN A 32 -1.02 -23.62 11.77
C ASN A 32 -0.92 -22.15 12.14
N LYS A 33 0.23 -21.52 11.88
CA LYS A 33 0.41 -20.08 12.10
C LYS A 33 -0.54 -19.25 11.27
N ALA A 34 -0.65 -19.55 9.96
CA ALA A 34 -1.56 -18.85 9.06
C ALA A 34 -3.03 -19.00 9.47
N GLN A 35 -3.42 -20.17 10.00
CA GLN A 35 -4.79 -20.38 10.50
C GLN A 35 -5.08 -19.51 11.74
N ASN A 36 -4.12 -19.39 12.65
CA ASN A 36 -4.25 -18.52 13.80
C ASN A 36 -4.34 -17.05 13.39
N THR A 37 -3.51 -16.62 12.42
CA THR A 37 -3.60 -15.29 11.82
C THR A 37 -4.98 -15.00 11.24
N ILE A 38 -5.56 -15.95 10.51
CA ILE A 38 -6.92 -15.83 9.95
C ILE A 38 -7.94 -15.69 11.10
N ASN A 39 -7.81 -16.49 12.14
CA ASN A 39 -8.72 -16.44 13.28
C ASN A 39 -8.61 -15.11 14.05
N ALA A 40 -7.39 -14.59 14.24
CA ALA A 40 -7.16 -13.29 14.86
C ALA A 40 -7.78 -12.16 14.03
N ASN A 41 -7.60 -12.19 12.71
CA ASN A 41 -8.15 -11.19 11.80
C ASN A 41 -9.68 -11.22 11.72
N ARG A 42 -10.32 -12.37 11.95
CA ARG A 42 -11.80 -12.44 12.06
C ARG A 42 -12.35 -11.59 13.20
N ASN A 43 -11.56 -11.34 14.21
CA ASN A 43 -11.92 -10.50 15.34
C ASN A 43 -11.63 -9.01 15.11
N GLY A 44 -11.16 -8.63 13.93
CA GLY A 44 -10.92 -7.24 13.55
C GLY A 44 -9.77 -6.57 14.28
N THR A 45 -8.77 -7.31 14.74
CA THR A 45 -7.73 -6.81 15.65
C THR A 45 -6.53 -6.18 14.95
N ALA A 46 -6.32 -6.43 13.65
CA ALA A 46 -5.18 -5.85 12.94
C ALA A 46 -5.58 -5.22 11.60
N HIS A 47 -4.91 -4.12 11.26
CA HIS A 47 -5.02 -3.50 9.95
C HIS A 47 -4.10 -4.22 8.96
N PRO A 48 -4.61 -4.64 7.80
CA PRO A 48 -3.80 -5.27 6.78
C PRO A 48 -2.77 -4.30 6.18
N LEU A 49 -1.68 -4.83 5.66
CA LEU A 49 -0.70 -4.11 4.87
C LEU A 49 -0.86 -4.42 3.38
N GLY A 50 -0.44 -3.48 2.57
CA GLY A 50 -0.60 -3.49 1.11
C GLY A 50 -1.77 -2.62 0.66
N GLY A 51 -1.58 -1.98 -0.48
CA GLY A 51 -2.55 -1.09 -1.11
C GLY A 51 -2.11 0.38 -1.09
N ARG A 52 -2.98 1.23 -1.55
CA ARG A 52 -2.68 2.63 -1.84
C ARG A 52 -2.21 3.51 -0.67
N ASP A 53 -2.46 3.07 0.55
CA ASP A 53 -2.22 3.89 1.76
C ASP A 53 -1.08 3.34 2.63
N ARG A 54 -0.69 2.08 2.43
CA ARG A 54 0.36 1.41 3.22
C ARG A 54 1.05 0.36 2.38
N LEU A 55 2.37 0.43 2.25
CA LEU A 55 3.13 -0.45 1.36
C LEU A 55 2.57 -0.40 -0.07
N ARG A 56 2.66 0.76 -0.70
CA ARG A 56 2.03 1.09 -1.99
C ARG A 56 2.49 0.22 -3.17
N SER A 57 3.61 -0.49 -3.05
CA SER A 57 4.09 -1.43 -4.06
C SER A 57 3.48 -2.83 -3.96
N TYR A 58 2.53 -3.03 -3.07
CA TYR A 58 1.88 -4.32 -2.87
C TYR A 58 0.37 -4.22 -3.07
N PRO A 59 -0.27 -5.26 -3.60
CA PRO A 59 -1.73 -5.30 -3.73
C PRO A 59 -2.44 -5.08 -2.40
N GLY A 60 -3.65 -4.56 -2.46
CA GLY A 60 -4.47 -4.29 -1.27
C GLY A 60 -4.65 -5.51 -0.37
N ASN A 61 -4.47 -5.33 0.92
CA ASN A 61 -4.60 -6.38 1.94
C ASN A 61 -3.66 -7.58 1.71
N ARG A 62 -2.47 -7.33 1.18
CA ARG A 62 -1.50 -8.39 0.84
C ARG A 62 -1.05 -9.16 2.07
N TYR A 63 -0.82 -8.48 3.18
CA TYR A 63 -0.31 -9.06 4.42
C TYR A 63 -1.28 -8.80 5.56
N GLN A 64 -1.64 -9.86 6.29
CA GLN A 64 -2.56 -9.81 7.41
C GLN A 64 -2.06 -10.71 8.54
N ALA A 65 -2.06 -10.19 9.78
CA ALA A 65 -1.75 -10.93 10.97
C ALA A 65 -2.41 -10.27 12.21
N ALA A 66 -2.22 -10.86 13.39
CA ALA A 66 -2.77 -10.34 14.64
C ALA A 66 -2.15 -8.98 15.03
N HIS A 67 -0.89 -8.75 14.66
CA HIS A 67 -0.16 -7.52 14.93
C HIS A 67 0.40 -6.92 13.64
N THR A 68 0.34 -5.59 13.53
CA THR A 68 0.84 -4.85 12.37
C THR A 68 1.70 -3.69 12.85
N LEU A 69 2.88 -3.56 12.27
CA LEU A 69 3.74 -2.40 12.39
C LEU A 69 3.89 -1.76 11.01
N PHE A 70 3.65 -0.47 10.92
CA PHE A 70 3.85 0.30 9.70
C PHE A 70 4.47 1.63 10.05
N TYR A 71 5.46 2.02 9.28
CA TYR A 71 6.04 3.35 9.32
C TYR A 71 6.56 3.75 7.94
N GLY A 72 6.64 5.05 7.71
CA GLY A 72 7.11 5.57 6.45
C GLY A 72 7.42 7.05 6.53
N THR A 73 8.09 7.52 5.51
CA THR A 73 8.38 8.94 5.31
C THR A 73 7.96 9.33 3.91
N GLU A 74 7.42 10.52 3.79
CA GLU A 74 7.03 11.10 2.52
C GLU A 74 7.51 12.56 2.47
N LEU A 75 8.24 12.89 1.42
CA LEU A 75 8.63 14.25 1.11
C LEU A 75 7.74 14.75 -0.03
N ARG A 76 7.10 15.88 0.21
CA ARG A 76 6.25 16.56 -0.77
C ARG A 76 6.87 17.89 -1.16
N TRP A 77 6.99 18.09 -2.45
CA TRP A 77 7.46 19.32 -3.02
C TRP A 77 6.33 19.99 -3.79
N ASN A 78 5.92 21.18 -3.32
CA ASN A 78 4.93 21.98 -4.02
C ASN A 78 5.65 22.93 -4.97
N PHE A 79 5.27 22.87 -6.24
CA PHE A 79 5.71 23.83 -7.23
C PHE A 79 4.74 25.01 -7.20
N ASP A 80 5.30 26.21 -7.19
CA ASP A 80 4.51 27.41 -7.31
C ASP A 80 3.99 27.52 -8.76
N THR A 81 2.69 27.40 -8.93
CA THR A 81 2.03 27.52 -10.23
C THR A 81 1.40 28.90 -10.42
N SER A 82 1.74 29.86 -9.58
CA SER A 82 1.19 31.24 -9.62
C SER A 82 1.60 32.05 -10.85
N THR A 83 2.47 31.50 -11.69
CA THR A 83 2.88 32.12 -12.95
C THR A 83 2.47 31.27 -14.13
N GLU A 84 1.65 31.81 -14.98
CA GLU A 84 1.29 31.57 -16.39
C GLU A 84 1.95 30.40 -17.20
N VAL A 85 2.85 29.62 -16.58
CA VAL A 85 3.70 28.62 -17.25
C VAL A 85 2.92 27.39 -17.74
N LEU A 86 1.70 27.19 -17.26
CA LEU A 86 0.85 26.07 -17.63
C LEU A 86 -0.46 26.49 -18.32
N ASP A 87 -0.61 27.74 -18.66
CA ASP A 87 -1.64 28.21 -19.58
C ASP A 87 -1.27 27.77 -20.99
N TRP A 88 -1.64 26.56 -21.34
CA TRP A 88 -1.48 26.06 -22.69
C TRP A 88 -2.83 26.15 -23.42
N TYR A 89 -2.82 26.51 -24.67
CA TYR A 89 -3.92 26.85 -25.56
C TYR A 89 -5.30 26.17 -25.34
N PHE A 90 -5.36 25.03 -24.66
CA PHE A 90 -6.59 24.30 -24.32
C PHE A 90 -6.83 24.15 -22.80
N PHE A 91 -5.96 24.67 -21.94
CA PHE A 91 -5.98 24.44 -20.49
C PHE A 91 -5.73 25.70 -19.67
N SER A 92 -6.36 26.81 -20.03
CA SER A 92 -6.36 28.00 -19.19
C SER A 92 -7.15 27.74 -17.90
N ASP A 93 -6.62 28.13 -16.74
CA ASP A 93 -7.20 28.00 -15.40
C ASP A 93 -7.45 26.54 -14.92
N VAL A 94 -6.90 25.53 -15.58
CA VAL A 94 -7.18 24.13 -15.25
C VAL A 94 -6.29 23.61 -14.11
N LEU A 95 -5.06 24.10 -14.00
CA LEU A 95 -4.12 23.63 -12.99
C LEU A 95 -3.83 24.70 -11.96
N GLN A 96 -4.24 24.46 -10.72
CA GLN A 96 -4.05 25.36 -9.59
C GLN A 96 -2.79 25.06 -8.78
N ALA A 97 -2.41 23.79 -8.68
CA ALA A 97 -1.19 23.38 -7.98
C ALA A 97 -0.61 22.09 -8.56
N LEU A 98 0.70 22.03 -8.58
CA LEU A 98 1.48 20.83 -8.92
C LEU A 98 2.33 20.46 -7.70
N GLN A 99 2.28 19.20 -7.32
CA GLN A 99 3.06 18.65 -6.21
C GLN A 99 3.79 17.39 -6.68
N ALA A 100 5.09 17.29 -6.40
CA ALA A 100 5.84 16.05 -6.52
C ALA A 100 6.00 15.40 -5.16
N THR A 101 5.96 14.08 -5.12
CA THR A 101 6.13 13.29 -3.90
C THR A 101 7.20 12.23 -4.12
N VAL A 102 8.00 11.99 -3.09
CA VAL A 102 8.82 10.78 -2.97
C VAL A 102 8.57 10.19 -1.60
N PHE A 103 8.52 8.86 -1.52
CA PHE A 103 8.21 8.18 -0.28
C PHE A 103 9.00 6.89 -0.11
N TRP A 104 9.15 6.51 1.14
CA TRP A 104 9.66 5.23 1.57
C TRP A 104 8.80 4.73 2.73
N GLU A 105 8.40 3.48 2.64
CA GLU A 105 7.51 2.83 3.60
C GLU A 105 8.09 1.48 3.99
N GLN A 106 7.87 1.11 5.23
CA GLN A 106 8.22 -0.21 5.73
C GLN A 106 7.10 -0.75 6.62
N GLY A 107 6.81 -2.02 6.47
CA GLY A 107 5.80 -2.69 7.25
C GLY A 107 6.17 -4.10 7.64
N SER A 108 5.60 -4.55 8.74
CA SER A 108 5.74 -5.90 9.26
C SER A 108 4.40 -6.35 9.81
N VAL A 109 4.09 -7.61 9.62
CA VAL A 109 2.95 -8.26 10.26
C VAL A 109 3.41 -9.51 10.97
N SER A 110 2.82 -9.81 12.12
CA SER A 110 3.13 -11.02 12.87
C SER A 110 1.93 -11.50 13.69
N GLU A 111 1.87 -12.80 13.94
CA GLU A 111 0.93 -13.45 14.84
C GLU A 111 1.22 -13.05 16.29
N GLU A 112 2.48 -13.04 16.67
CA GLU A 112 2.94 -12.74 18.03
C GLU A 112 3.61 -11.36 18.06
N ALA A 113 3.31 -10.56 19.08
CA ALA A 113 3.86 -9.22 19.22
C ALA A 113 5.40 -9.20 19.30
N GLN A 114 6.01 -10.23 19.88
CA GLN A 114 7.46 -10.36 19.99
C GLN A 114 8.17 -10.66 18.66
N ASP A 115 7.43 -11.13 17.68
CA ASP A 115 7.95 -11.44 16.33
C ASP A 115 7.75 -10.27 15.35
N LEU A 116 7.07 -9.23 15.81
CA LEU A 116 6.82 -8.04 15.01
C LEU A 116 8.13 -7.33 14.67
N GLY A 117 8.36 -7.10 13.39
CA GLY A 117 9.59 -6.51 12.88
C GLY A 117 10.68 -7.51 12.46
N LYS A 118 10.52 -8.82 12.72
CA LYS A 118 11.46 -9.84 12.24
C LYS A 118 11.41 -10.01 10.72
N ILE A 119 10.21 -9.93 10.17
CA ILE A 119 9.99 -9.95 8.72
C ILE A 119 9.43 -8.60 8.33
N THR A 120 10.19 -7.82 7.57
CA THR A 120 9.81 -6.50 7.11
C THR A 120 9.66 -6.49 5.59
N ARG A 121 8.74 -5.67 5.09
CA ARG A 121 8.53 -5.40 3.68
C ARG A 121 8.70 -3.92 3.45
N SER A 122 9.37 -3.57 2.36
CA SER A 122 9.65 -2.18 2.02
C SER A 122 8.95 -1.80 0.71
N SER A 123 8.48 -0.56 0.65
CA SER A 123 7.92 0.06 -0.54
C SER A 123 8.52 1.45 -0.67
N TYR A 124 8.94 1.82 -1.87
CA TYR A 124 9.44 3.16 -2.15
C TYR A 124 8.99 3.59 -3.53
N GLY A 125 8.81 4.87 -3.68
CA GLY A 125 8.32 5.39 -4.95
C GLY A 125 8.22 6.90 -4.97
N GLY A 126 7.53 7.38 -5.98
CA GLY A 126 7.24 8.79 -6.13
C GLY A 126 6.06 9.02 -7.05
N GLY A 127 5.61 10.23 -7.08
CA GLY A 127 4.45 10.57 -7.89
C GLY A 127 4.27 12.06 -8.07
N LEU A 128 3.24 12.37 -8.84
CA LEU A 128 2.77 13.73 -9.10
C LEU A 128 1.31 13.84 -8.67
N CYS A 129 0.99 14.96 -8.03
CA CYS A 129 -0.36 15.33 -7.68
C CYS A 129 -0.68 16.65 -8.38
N LEU A 130 -1.74 16.67 -9.16
CA LEU A 130 -2.26 17.82 -9.87
C LEU A 130 -3.56 18.25 -9.20
N VAL A 131 -3.68 19.51 -8.86
CA VAL A 131 -4.92 20.11 -8.33
C VAL A 131 -5.49 21.05 -9.38
N GLY A 132 -6.68 20.75 -9.85
CA GLY A 132 -7.40 21.58 -10.80
C GLY A 132 -8.11 22.76 -10.13
N GLY A 133 -8.43 23.80 -10.90
CA GLY A 133 -9.13 25.01 -10.44
C GLY A 133 -10.48 24.75 -9.79
N SER A 134 -11.16 23.64 -10.15
CA SER A 134 -12.39 23.18 -9.50
C SER A 134 -12.17 22.40 -8.20
N GLY A 135 -10.90 22.24 -7.77
CA GLY A 135 -10.51 21.45 -6.60
C GLY A 135 -10.39 19.94 -6.86
N ASN A 136 -10.52 19.52 -8.13
CA ASN A 136 -10.26 18.13 -8.52
C ASN A 136 -8.80 17.80 -8.31
N THR A 137 -8.55 16.61 -7.77
CA THR A 137 -7.17 16.14 -7.54
C THR A 137 -6.90 14.90 -8.38
N TYR A 138 -5.82 14.94 -9.13
CA TYR A 138 -5.29 13.81 -9.90
C TYR A 138 -3.97 13.40 -9.29
N ARG A 139 -3.85 12.15 -8.88
CA ARG A 139 -2.64 11.60 -8.27
C ARG A 139 -2.14 10.44 -9.09
N PHE A 140 -0.88 10.51 -9.49
CA PHE A 140 -0.17 9.49 -10.24
C PHE A 140 1.04 9.09 -9.42
N GLU A 141 1.13 7.83 -9.04
CA GLU A 141 2.24 7.30 -8.26
C GLU A 141 2.77 6.02 -8.87
N ILE A 142 4.08 5.87 -8.81
CA ILE A 142 4.77 4.62 -9.12
C ILE A 142 5.53 4.22 -7.88
N SER A 143 5.34 3.00 -7.47
CA SER A 143 5.99 2.41 -6.31
C SER A 143 6.63 1.08 -6.68
N THR A 144 7.71 0.74 -6.03
CA THR A 144 8.38 -0.55 -6.20
C THR A 144 8.77 -1.14 -4.86
N GLY A 145 8.84 -2.46 -4.81
CA GLY A 145 9.17 -3.25 -3.64
C GLY A 145 9.68 -4.63 -4.05
N GLU A 146 9.71 -5.55 -3.11
CA GLU A 146 10.24 -6.90 -3.32
C GLU A 146 9.44 -7.73 -4.33
N GLU A 147 8.14 -7.45 -4.50
CA GLU A 147 7.24 -8.21 -5.39
C GLU A 147 7.05 -7.56 -6.77
N GLY A 148 7.67 -6.41 -7.01
CA GLY A 148 7.57 -5.71 -8.28
C GLY A 148 7.21 -4.24 -8.15
N ALA A 149 6.69 -3.69 -9.23
CA ALA A 149 6.26 -2.30 -9.28
C ALA A 149 4.74 -2.20 -9.46
N GLU A 150 4.15 -1.25 -8.78
CA GLU A 150 2.73 -0.92 -8.86
C GLU A 150 2.57 0.54 -9.30
N MET A 151 1.55 0.80 -10.10
CA MET A 151 1.15 2.14 -10.50
C MET A 151 -0.22 2.45 -9.93
N ILE A 152 -0.31 3.57 -9.23
CA ILE A 152 -1.56 4.05 -8.65
C ILE A 152 -1.99 5.31 -9.38
N VAL A 153 -3.19 5.28 -9.91
CA VAL A 153 -3.85 6.46 -10.48
C VAL A 153 -5.11 6.71 -9.69
N MET A 154 -5.22 7.89 -9.10
CA MET A 154 -6.40 8.28 -8.35
C MET A 154 -6.95 9.59 -8.89
N PHE A 155 -8.26 9.65 -8.97
CA PHE A 155 -9.02 10.86 -9.22
C PHE A 155 -9.93 11.12 -8.03
N GLN A 156 -9.83 12.31 -7.46
CA GLN A 156 -10.66 12.72 -6.36
C GLN A 156 -11.39 14.00 -6.71
N TYR A 157 -12.71 13.91 -6.70
CA TYR A 157 -13.60 15.06 -6.90
C TYR A 157 -13.98 15.66 -5.54
N PRO A 158 -13.89 16.98 -5.35
CA PRO A 158 -14.37 17.60 -4.11
C PRO A 158 -15.90 17.53 -4.05
N TRP A 159 -16.42 16.59 -3.25
CA TRP A 159 -17.83 16.61 -2.91
C TRP A 159 -18.11 17.82 -2.02
N ARG A 160 -18.64 18.85 -2.60
CA ARG A 160 -19.35 19.87 -1.82
C ARG A 160 -20.77 19.33 -1.59
N GLY A 161 -20.95 18.62 -0.47
CA GLY A 161 -22.28 18.33 0.03
C GLY A 161 -22.90 19.67 0.45
N GLU A 162 -23.69 20.26 -0.40
CA GLU A 162 -24.67 21.25 0.05
C GLU A 162 -25.73 20.50 0.85
N MET A 163 -25.68 20.65 2.18
CA MET A 163 -26.81 20.39 3.06
C MET A 163 -27.52 21.70 3.32
#